data_be67a9b30198f069b0f2d7bb5a740c1f
#
_entry.id   be67a9b30198f069b0f2d7bb5a740c1f
#
_cell.length_a   1.000
_cell.length_b   1.000
_cell.length_c   1.000
_cell.angle_alpha   90.00
_cell.angle_beta   90.00
_cell.angle_gamma   90.00
#
_symmetry.space_group_name_H-M   'P 1'
#
loop_
_entity.id
_entity.type
_entity.pdbx_description
1 polymer ?
#
loop_
_entity_poly.entity_id
_entity_poly.type
_entity_poly.pdbx_seq_one_letter_code
_entity_poly.pdbx_strand_id
1 'polypeptide(L)'
;MEISTAPEFKVFLVEDSPAIRERLFALFATVAGARTVGFADNAASAIQEILTERPNAVVLDVSLAQGSGIDVLRALQARAPGIDVYMLTNFATPQYRRLCERLGAKGFFDKSTEFELVRDAIAARTVH
;
A
#
# COMPACT_ATOMS: atom_id res chain seq x y z
N MET A 1 -28.86 -20.99 0.33
CA MET A 1 -27.96 -20.21 -0.46
C MET A 1 -26.57 -20.15 0.17
N GLU A 2 -25.58 -20.34 -0.64
CA GLU A 2 -24.21 -20.34 -0.19
C GLU A 2 -23.65 -18.92 -0.17
N ILE A 3 -23.05 -18.53 0.95
CA ILE A 3 -22.37 -17.25 1.05
C ILE A 3 -20.88 -17.52 1.18
N SER A 4 -20.10 -16.90 0.33
CA SER A 4 -18.64 -17.05 0.42
C SER A 4 -18.15 -16.47 1.74
N THR A 5 -17.37 -17.25 2.47
CA THR A 5 -16.76 -16.83 3.72
C THR A 5 -15.25 -16.66 3.56
N ALA A 6 -14.75 -16.73 2.33
CA ALA A 6 -13.34 -16.52 2.08
C ALA A 6 -12.94 -15.12 2.52
N PRO A 7 -11.86 -14.98 3.30
CA PRO A 7 -11.41 -13.66 3.75
C PRO A 7 -11.05 -12.78 2.56
N GLU A 8 -11.43 -11.53 2.63
CA GLU A 8 -10.96 -10.55 1.67
C GLU A 8 -9.56 -10.08 2.04
N PHE A 9 -8.73 -9.83 1.03
CA PHE A 9 -7.44 -9.19 1.22
C PHE A 9 -7.65 -7.69 1.05
N LYS A 10 -7.61 -6.95 2.14
CA LYS A 10 -7.93 -5.52 2.14
C LYS A 10 -6.69 -4.69 1.88
N VAL A 11 -6.79 -3.77 0.92
CA VAL A 11 -5.70 -2.89 0.51
C VAL A 11 -6.07 -1.44 0.79
N PHE A 12 -5.16 -0.69 1.39
CA PHE A 12 -5.32 0.75 1.63
C PHE A 12 -4.27 1.50 0.82
N LEU A 13 -4.67 2.62 0.20
CA LEU A 13 -3.79 3.40 -0.66
C LEU A 13 -3.39 4.71 0.02
N VAL A 14 -2.09 5.02 -0.01
CA VAL A 14 -1.59 6.32 0.46
C VAL A 14 -0.91 6.99 -0.73
N GLU A 15 -1.62 7.89 -1.37
CA GLU A 15 -1.25 8.50 -2.63
C GLU A 15 -1.97 9.85 -2.79
N ASP A 16 -1.24 10.91 -3.06
CA ASP A 16 -1.84 12.25 -3.18
C ASP A 16 -2.37 12.58 -4.58
N SER A 17 -2.00 11.82 -5.59
CA SER A 17 -2.50 12.04 -6.96
C SER A 17 -3.83 11.31 -7.18
N PRO A 18 -4.93 12.02 -7.46
CA PRO A 18 -6.21 11.37 -7.77
C PRO A 18 -6.11 10.45 -8.99
N ALA A 19 -5.35 10.86 -10.02
CA ALA A 19 -5.19 10.04 -11.22
C ALA A 19 -4.48 8.72 -10.92
N ILE A 20 -3.45 8.74 -10.09
CA ILE A 20 -2.74 7.52 -9.71
C ILE A 20 -3.64 6.65 -8.83
N ARG A 21 -4.40 7.25 -7.90
CA ARG A 21 -5.35 6.48 -7.10
C ARG A 21 -6.36 5.73 -7.96
N GLU A 22 -6.90 6.40 -8.98
CA GLU A 22 -7.85 5.76 -9.91
C GLU A 22 -7.21 4.58 -10.63
N ARG A 23 -5.96 4.73 -11.07
CA ARG A 23 -5.24 3.65 -11.73
C ARG A 23 -5.04 2.47 -10.76
N LEU A 24 -4.71 2.75 -9.51
CA LEU A 24 -4.53 1.70 -8.51
C LEU A 24 -5.85 1.00 -8.18
N PHE A 25 -6.95 1.74 -8.04
CA PHE A 25 -8.27 1.15 -7.85
C PHE A 25 -8.61 0.20 -8.99
N ALA A 26 -8.42 0.63 -10.22
CA ALA A 26 -8.70 -0.20 -11.39
C ALA A 26 -7.80 -1.44 -11.43
N LEU A 27 -6.53 -1.25 -11.08
CA LEU A 27 -5.55 -2.32 -11.08
C LEU A 27 -5.91 -3.41 -10.07
N PHE A 28 -6.24 -3.03 -8.84
CA PHE A 28 -6.58 -4.00 -7.79
C PHE A 28 -7.97 -4.60 -7.99
N ALA A 29 -8.86 -3.93 -8.72
CA ALA A 29 -10.15 -4.50 -9.08
C ALA A 29 -10.00 -5.74 -9.96
N THR A 30 -8.85 -5.91 -10.63
CA THR A 30 -8.56 -7.11 -11.44
C THR A 30 -8.04 -8.29 -10.61
N VAL A 31 -7.79 -8.09 -9.31
CA VAL A 31 -7.24 -9.13 -8.45
C VAL A 31 -8.37 -9.78 -7.66
N ALA A 32 -8.67 -11.03 -7.97
CA ALA A 32 -9.71 -11.76 -7.26
C ALA A 32 -9.31 -11.90 -5.78
N GLY A 33 -10.24 -11.62 -4.89
CA GLY A 33 -10.01 -11.71 -3.45
C GLY A 33 -9.46 -10.45 -2.82
N ALA A 34 -9.02 -9.46 -3.60
CA ALA A 34 -8.53 -8.20 -3.07
C ALA A 34 -9.61 -7.13 -3.14
N ARG A 35 -9.63 -6.24 -2.17
CA ARG A 35 -10.55 -5.11 -2.14
C ARG A 35 -9.84 -3.88 -1.60
N THR A 36 -9.92 -2.76 -2.33
CA THR A 36 -9.40 -1.49 -1.84
C THR A 36 -10.43 -0.91 -0.87
N VAL A 37 -10.03 -0.69 0.38
CA VAL A 37 -10.94 -0.28 1.44
C VAL A 37 -10.88 1.22 1.76
N GLY A 38 -9.90 1.93 1.23
CA GLY A 38 -9.80 3.36 1.47
C GLY A 38 -8.51 3.95 0.95
N PHE A 39 -8.39 5.26 1.10
CA PHE A 39 -7.17 5.96 0.72
C PHE A 39 -6.97 7.19 1.60
N ALA A 40 -5.74 7.69 1.62
CA ALA A 40 -5.39 8.96 2.24
C ALA A 40 -4.35 9.65 1.36
N ASP A 41 -4.27 10.98 1.45
CA ASP A 41 -3.35 11.79 0.65
C ASP A 41 -2.25 12.45 1.49
N ASN A 42 -2.27 12.22 2.79
CA ASN A 42 -1.27 12.81 3.71
C ASN A 42 -0.93 11.82 4.81
N ALA A 43 0.20 12.05 5.47
CA ALA A 43 0.73 11.10 6.45
C ALA A 43 -0.16 10.95 7.69
N ALA A 44 -0.65 12.05 8.25
CA ALA A 44 -1.42 12.00 9.49
C ALA A 44 -2.72 11.23 9.32
N SER A 45 -3.48 11.54 8.26
CA SER A 45 -4.73 10.84 7.95
C SER A 45 -4.46 9.37 7.63
N ALA A 46 -3.39 9.09 6.90
CA ALA A 46 -3.03 7.73 6.54
C ALA A 46 -2.80 6.87 7.79
N ILE A 47 -2.00 7.36 8.72
CA ILE A 47 -1.70 6.63 9.94
C ILE A 47 -2.99 6.34 10.72
N GLN A 48 -3.81 7.37 10.92
CA GLN A 48 -5.04 7.25 11.69
C GLN A 48 -6.01 6.24 11.05
N GLU A 49 -6.24 6.38 9.74
CA GLU A 49 -7.21 5.54 9.03
C GLU A 49 -6.73 4.11 8.89
N ILE A 50 -5.44 3.90 8.64
CA ILE A 50 -4.88 2.55 8.54
C ILE A 50 -5.00 1.82 9.88
N LEU A 51 -4.70 2.50 10.97
CA LEU A 51 -4.78 1.87 12.29
C LEU A 51 -6.23 1.58 12.70
N THR A 52 -7.19 2.34 12.18
CA THR A 52 -8.61 2.09 12.41
C THR A 52 -9.11 0.95 11.52
N GLU A 53 -8.79 1.01 10.23
CA GLU A 53 -9.29 0.07 9.23
C GLU A 53 -8.63 -1.30 9.32
N ARG A 54 -7.38 -1.33 9.73
CA ARG A 54 -6.58 -2.56 9.83
C ARG A 54 -6.56 -3.36 8.53
N PRO A 55 -6.12 -2.75 7.40
CA PRO A 55 -6.02 -3.49 6.15
C PRO A 55 -4.93 -4.56 6.22
N ASN A 56 -4.95 -5.47 5.26
CA ASN A 56 -3.89 -6.49 5.15
C ASN A 56 -2.62 -5.90 4.53
N ALA A 57 -2.80 -4.95 3.62
CA ALA A 57 -1.67 -4.33 2.93
C ALA A 57 -1.92 -2.84 2.70
N VAL A 58 -0.84 -2.10 2.60
CA VAL A 58 -0.84 -0.68 2.27
C VAL A 58 0.09 -0.46 1.09
N VAL A 59 -0.39 0.26 0.08
CA VAL A 59 0.45 0.76 -1.02
C VAL A 59 0.73 2.23 -0.73
N LEU A 60 1.99 2.61 -0.63
CA LEU A 60 2.42 3.84 0.00
C LEU A 60 3.47 4.56 -0.83
N ASP A 61 3.20 5.82 -1.17
CA ASP A 61 4.20 6.68 -1.80
C ASP A 61 5.08 7.35 -0.74
N VAL A 62 6.33 7.59 -1.09
CA VAL A 62 7.28 8.32 -0.24
C VAL A 62 6.88 9.79 -0.14
N SER A 63 6.48 10.41 -1.27
CA SER A 63 6.13 11.83 -1.32
C SER A 63 4.62 12.01 -1.24
N LEU A 64 4.17 12.73 -0.21
CA LEU A 64 2.75 12.99 0.01
C LEU A 64 2.52 14.51 0.02
N ALA A 65 1.25 14.92 -0.07
CA ALA A 65 0.88 16.33 -0.02
C ALA A 65 1.34 16.99 1.29
N GLN A 66 1.23 16.27 2.40
CA GLN A 66 1.73 16.71 3.70
C GLN A 66 2.31 15.50 4.42
N GLY A 67 3.51 15.67 4.94
CA GLY A 67 4.23 14.60 5.59
C GLY A 67 4.94 13.70 4.58
N SER A 68 5.43 12.60 5.04
CA SER A 68 6.20 11.66 4.22
C SER A 68 5.69 10.24 4.40
N GLY A 69 5.74 9.46 3.30
CA GLY A 69 5.47 8.04 3.38
C GLY A 69 6.43 7.29 4.29
N ILE A 70 7.65 7.82 4.46
CA ILE A 70 8.60 7.23 5.40
C ILE A 70 8.05 7.31 6.83
N ASP A 71 7.43 8.44 7.20
CA ASP A 71 6.80 8.60 8.52
C ASP A 71 5.67 7.60 8.72
N VAL A 72 4.87 7.37 7.68
CA VAL A 72 3.80 6.37 7.73
C VAL A 72 4.38 4.98 7.93
N LEU A 73 5.41 4.64 7.16
CA LEU A 73 6.06 3.33 7.27
C LEU A 73 6.62 3.10 8.69
N ARG A 74 7.29 4.12 9.25
CA ARG A 74 7.81 4.03 10.63
C ARG A 74 6.70 3.79 11.63
N ALA A 75 5.61 4.53 11.51
CA ALA A 75 4.47 4.41 12.43
C ALA A 75 3.83 3.02 12.36
N LEU A 76 3.66 2.50 11.13
CA LEU A 76 3.07 1.17 10.95
C LEU A 76 4.00 0.07 11.47
N GLN A 77 5.29 0.21 11.24
CA GLN A 77 6.25 -0.76 11.74
C GLN A 77 6.22 -0.83 13.27
N ALA A 78 6.06 0.32 13.92
CA ALA A 78 6.03 0.38 15.39
C ALA A 78 4.69 -0.09 15.97
N ARG A 79 3.58 0.20 15.30
CA ARG A 79 2.24 0.05 15.88
C ARG A 79 1.39 -1.06 15.26
N ALA A 80 1.70 -1.48 14.05
CA ALA A 80 0.95 -2.52 13.34
C ALA A 80 1.88 -3.30 12.40
N PRO A 81 2.92 -3.97 12.92
CA PRO A 81 3.93 -4.62 12.06
C PRO A 81 3.40 -5.79 11.24
N GLY A 82 2.19 -6.27 11.53
CA GLY A 82 1.55 -7.32 10.74
C GLY A 82 0.96 -6.85 9.43
N ILE A 83 0.86 -5.53 9.21
CA ILE A 83 0.36 -4.99 7.95
C ILE A 83 1.51 -4.97 6.95
N ASP A 84 1.30 -5.56 5.76
CA ASP A 84 2.30 -5.55 4.69
C ASP A 84 2.33 -4.17 4.03
N VAL A 85 3.50 -3.57 3.90
CA VAL A 85 3.63 -2.26 3.26
C VAL A 85 4.44 -2.42 1.97
N TYR A 86 3.88 -1.93 0.87
CA TYR A 86 4.50 -1.92 -0.45
C TYR A 86 4.70 -0.47 -0.86
N MET A 87 5.96 -0.07 -1.06
CA MET A 87 6.26 1.28 -1.51
C MET A 87 6.10 1.36 -3.02
N LEU A 88 5.46 2.41 -3.50
CA LEU A 88 5.29 2.69 -4.92
C LEU A 88 5.56 4.18 -5.11
N THR A 89 6.71 4.52 -5.69
CA THR A 89 7.17 5.90 -5.66
C THR A 89 7.98 6.27 -6.91
N ASN A 90 7.95 7.57 -7.26
CA ASN A 90 8.86 8.13 -8.26
C ASN A 90 10.26 8.35 -7.70
N PHE A 91 10.42 8.29 -6.38
CA PHE A 91 11.72 8.46 -5.71
C PHE A 91 12.39 7.10 -5.49
N ALA A 92 12.53 6.34 -6.57
CA ALA A 92 13.04 4.96 -6.52
C ALA A 92 14.57 4.92 -6.54
N THR A 93 15.21 5.65 -5.63
CA THR A 93 16.66 5.64 -5.49
C THR A 93 17.13 4.44 -4.67
N PRO A 94 18.37 3.98 -4.85
CA PRO A 94 18.92 2.92 -4.00
C PRO A 94 18.87 3.26 -2.52
N GLN A 95 19.06 4.54 -2.17
CA GLN A 95 19.01 5.00 -0.78
C GLN A 95 17.62 4.81 -0.18
N TYR A 96 16.57 5.24 -0.87
CA TYR A 96 15.21 5.05 -0.39
C TYR A 96 14.83 3.58 -0.34
N ARG A 97 15.24 2.81 -1.35
CA ARG A 97 14.98 1.37 -1.36
C ARG A 97 15.56 0.69 -0.11
N ARG A 98 16.82 0.96 0.19
CA ARG A 98 17.48 0.38 1.36
C ARG A 98 16.83 0.82 2.67
N LEU A 99 16.48 2.11 2.76
CA LEU A 99 15.82 2.63 3.95
C LEU A 99 14.47 1.95 4.18
N CYS A 100 13.64 1.86 3.15
CA CYS A 100 12.32 1.25 3.27
C CYS A 100 12.42 -0.23 3.60
N GLU A 101 13.37 -0.95 3.03
CA GLU A 101 13.59 -2.35 3.34
C GLU A 101 13.97 -2.53 4.81
N ARG A 102 14.88 -1.68 5.33
CA ARG A 102 15.26 -1.72 6.75
C ARG A 102 14.09 -1.39 7.66
N LEU A 103 13.18 -0.55 7.20
CA LEU A 103 11.99 -0.18 7.98
C LEU A 103 10.84 -1.19 7.83
N GLY A 104 11.08 -2.30 7.15
CA GLY A 104 10.14 -3.40 7.10
C GLY A 104 9.20 -3.43 5.91
N ALA A 105 9.42 -2.59 4.88
CA ALA A 105 8.60 -2.66 3.67
C ALA A 105 8.77 -4.04 3.00
N LYS A 106 7.68 -4.62 2.56
CA LYS A 106 7.67 -5.91 1.89
C LYS A 106 8.07 -5.82 0.43
N GLY A 107 7.87 -4.65 -0.17
CA GLY A 107 8.26 -4.42 -1.55
C GLY A 107 8.51 -2.95 -1.80
N PHE A 108 9.23 -2.66 -2.89
CA PHE A 108 9.56 -1.30 -3.26
C PHE A 108 9.56 -1.24 -4.80
N PHE A 109 8.68 -0.42 -5.36
CA PHE A 109 8.45 -0.37 -6.79
C PHE A 109 8.60 1.05 -7.33
N ASP A 110 9.24 1.15 -8.50
CA ASP A 110 9.34 2.41 -9.24
C ASP A 110 8.01 2.68 -9.94
N LYS A 111 7.40 3.82 -9.65
CA LYS A 111 6.09 4.18 -10.18
C LYS A 111 6.09 4.30 -11.69
N SER A 112 7.21 4.68 -12.30
CA SER A 112 7.28 4.90 -13.74
C SER A 112 7.58 3.63 -14.54
N THR A 113 8.26 2.64 -13.97
CA THR A 113 8.68 1.44 -14.70
C THR A 113 8.15 0.14 -14.12
N GLU A 114 7.68 0.14 -12.88
CA GLU A 114 7.27 -1.08 -12.17
C GLU A 114 5.87 -0.99 -11.60
N PHE A 115 5.06 -0.06 -12.12
CA PHE A 115 3.72 0.23 -11.57
C PHE A 115 2.87 -1.04 -11.45
N GLU A 116 2.88 -1.88 -12.48
CA GLU A 116 2.02 -3.06 -12.50
C GLU A 116 2.55 -4.21 -11.63
N LEU A 117 3.82 -4.16 -11.25
CA LEU A 117 4.39 -5.19 -10.39
C LEU A 117 3.78 -5.18 -8.99
N VAL A 118 3.26 -4.03 -8.53
CA VAL A 118 2.59 -3.98 -7.24
C VAL A 118 1.31 -4.82 -7.25
N ARG A 119 0.63 -4.91 -8.41
CA ARG A 119 -0.52 -5.80 -8.56
C ARG A 119 -0.12 -7.26 -8.36
N ASP A 120 0.98 -7.66 -8.97
CA ASP A 120 1.44 -9.03 -8.84
C ASP A 120 1.82 -9.37 -7.41
N ALA A 121 2.42 -8.41 -6.70
CA ALA A 121 2.76 -8.59 -5.29
C ALA A 121 1.51 -8.79 -4.43
N ILE A 122 0.47 -8.00 -4.67
CA ILE A 122 -0.81 -8.14 -3.94
C ILE A 122 -1.49 -9.46 -4.33
N ALA A 123 -1.50 -9.79 -5.63
CA ALA A 123 -2.11 -11.04 -6.10
C ALA A 123 -1.45 -12.26 -5.45
N ALA A 124 -0.15 -12.24 -5.28
CA ALA A 124 0.57 -13.33 -4.64
C ALA A 124 0.13 -13.56 -3.19
N ARG A 125 -0.33 -12.49 -2.51
CA ARG A 125 -0.81 -12.59 -1.13
C ARG A 125 -2.24 -13.09 -1.02
N THR A 126 -3.01 -13.03 -2.11
CA THR A 126 -4.41 -13.45 -2.11
C THR A 126 -4.60 -14.90 -2.56
N VAL A 127 -3.57 -15.53 -3.09
CA VAL A 127 -3.63 -16.93 -3.56
C VAL A 127 -3.26 -17.85 -2.41
N HIS A 128 -4.11 -18.83 -2.20
CA HIS A 128 -3.93 -19.82 -1.12
C HIS A 128 -4.01 -21.24 -1.61
#